data_9cf68e00535b17699b3d7ffd72906b61
#
_entry.id   9cf68e00535b17699b3d7ffd72906b61
#
_cell.length_a   1.000
_cell.length_b   1.000
_cell.length_c   1.000
_cell.angle_alpha   90.00
_cell.angle_beta   90.00
_cell.angle_gamma   90.00
#
_symmetry.space_group_name_H-M   'P 1'
#
loop_
_entity.id
_entity.type
_entity.pdbx_description
1 polymer ?
#
loop_
_entity_poly.entity_id
_entity_poly.type
_entity_poly.pdbx_seq_one_letter_code
_entity_poly.pdbx_strand_id
1 'polypeptide(L)'
;MNIGIFAYNFKHWKTQQGLINLCLSGRKPKIIFAADPVKLNFYKSKIRITPKDLYLTHPRDIASYFNIDYHIVKHNSEKTKNLITEYDLDLGVLLGARILKPIAFKSFKIGVINMHPGVLPENRGLDNIKWAIIQKHKQGVTTHLIDSKIDQGCEIFKENINIYKDDTLLDINIRIQNLE
;
A
#
# COMPACT_ATOMS: atom_id res chain seq x y z
N MET A 1 2.79 4.30 19.63
CA MET A 1 2.87 4.85 18.26
C MET A 1 1.47 4.83 17.65
N ASN A 2 0.96 5.99 17.27
CA ASN A 2 -0.35 6.16 16.67
C ASN A 2 -0.25 6.00 15.15
N ILE A 3 -0.90 4.99 14.59
CA ILE A 3 -0.80 4.64 13.16
C ILE A 3 -2.08 5.05 12.44
N GLY A 4 -1.95 5.70 11.28
CA GLY A 4 -3.01 5.96 10.32
C GLY A 4 -2.79 5.18 9.02
N ILE A 5 -3.87 4.70 8.41
CA ILE A 5 -3.82 3.91 7.18
C ILE A 5 -4.40 4.69 6.01
N PHE A 6 -3.69 4.74 4.91
CA PHE A 6 -4.24 5.14 3.62
C PHE A 6 -4.74 3.92 2.87
N ALA A 7 -6.03 3.90 2.54
CA ALA A 7 -6.70 2.79 1.88
C ALA A 7 -7.65 3.27 0.76
N TYR A 8 -8.02 2.38 -0.15
CA TYR A 8 -9.14 2.61 -1.05
C TYR A 8 -10.47 2.29 -0.36
N ASN A 9 -11.53 3.03 -0.69
CA ASN A 9 -12.90 2.74 -0.25
C ASN A 9 -13.56 1.66 -1.13
N PHE A 10 -12.85 0.57 -1.39
CA PHE A 10 -13.32 -0.62 -2.10
C PHE A 10 -12.45 -1.82 -1.74
N LYS A 11 -12.93 -3.01 -2.06
CA LYS A 11 -12.23 -4.27 -1.79
C LYS A 11 -10.87 -4.28 -2.50
N HIS A 12 -9.80 -4.42 -1.73
CA HIS A 12 -8.43 -4.36 -2.23
C HIS A 12 -7.54 -5.32 -1.43
N TRP A 13 -6.77 -6.17 -2.14
CA TRP A 13 -6.03 -7.26 -1.54
C TRP A 13 -4.98 -6.78 -0.52
N LYS A 14 -4.06 -5.92 -0.94
CA LYS A 14 -3.04 -5.36 -0.05
C LYS A 14 -3.65 -4.68 1.18
N THR A 15 -4.74 -3.92 0.99
CA THR A 15 -5.44 -3.26 2.10
C THR A 15 -5.97 -4.28 3.11
N GLN A 16 -6.64 -5.33 2.65
CA GLN A 16 -7.16 -6.38 3.53
C GLN A 16 -6.04 -7.07 4.30
N GLN A 17 -5.01 -7.54 3.59
CA GLN A 17 -3.90 -8.28 4.17
C GLN A 17 -3.13 -7.42 5.19
N GLY A 18 -2.77 -6.20 4.82
CA GLY A 18 -2.03 -5.29 5.69
C GLY A 18 -2.82 -4.88 6.94
N LEU A 19 -4.13 -4.58 6.81
CA LEU A 19 -4.97 -4.27 7.98
C LEU A 19 -5.06 -5.45 8.95
N ILE A 20 -5.33 -6.65 8.45
CA ILE A 20 -5.44 -7.85 9.29
C ILE A 20 -4.10 -8.13 9.96
N ASN A 21 -2.99 -8.11 9.24
CA ASN A 21 -1.66 -8.36 9.78
C ASN A 21 -1.27 -7.34 10.87
N LEU A 22 -1.53 -6.05 10.67
CA LEU A 22 -1.29 -5.02 11.67
C LEU A 22 -2.11 -5.25 12.95
N CYS A 23 -3.40 -5.59 12.80
CA CYS A 23 -4.27 -5.86 13.96
C CYS A 23 -3.83 -7.11 14.73
N LEU A 24 -3.53 -8.21 14.03
CA LEU A 24 -3.10 -9.47 14.66
C LEU A 24 -1.73 -9.36 15.32
N SER A 25 -0.85 -8.50 14.80
CA SER A 25 0.47 -8.23 15.40
C SER A 25 0.43 -7.25 16.59
N GLY A 26 -0.77 -6.85 17.05
CA GLY A 26 -0.94 -5.90 18.16
C GLY A 26 -0.67 -4.43 17.77
N ARG A 27 -0.52 -4.13 16.49
CA ARG A 27 -0.27 -2.77 15.97
C ARG A 27 -1.52 -2.17 15.33
N LYS A 28 -2.67 -2.33 16.00
CA LYS A 28 -3.95 -1.82 15.53
C LYS A 28 -3.88 -0.32 15.18
N PRO A 29 -4.25 0.08 13.94
CA PRO A 29 -4.32 1.48 13.56
C PRO A 29 -5.41 2.24 14.33
N LYS A 30 -5.23 3.54 14.48
CA LYS A 30 -6.25 4.45 15.06
C LYS A 30 -7.33 4.78 14.05
N ILE A 31 -6.96 4.99 12.80
CA ILE A 31 -7.85 5.52 11.76
C ILE A 31 -7.48 4.99 10.38
N ILE A 32 -8.49 4.84 9.53
CA ILE A 32 -8.35 4.55 8.10
C ILE A 32 -8.88 5.74 7.30
N PHE A 33 -8.01 6.32 6.48
CA PHE A 33 -8.35 7.30 5.44
C PHE A 33 -8.70 6.54 4.16
N ALA A 34 -9.98 6.39 3.87
CA ALA A 34 -10.47 5.64 2.73
C ALA A 34 -10.84 6.58 1.58
N ALA A 35 -10.22 6.41 0.41
CA ALA A 35 -10.53 7.21 -0.76
C ALA A 35 -11.42 6.45 -1.74
N ASP A 36 -12.46 7.14 -2.24
CA ASP A 36 -13.32 6.60 -3.27
C ASP A 36 -12.58 6.31 -4.58
N PRO A 37 -13.06 5.35 -5.38
CA PRO A 37 -12.47 5.05 -6.66
C PRO A 37 -12.54 6.25 -7.60
N VAL A 38 -11.49 6.47 -8.37
CA VAL A 38 -11.46 7.47 -9.44
C VAL A 38 -11.24 6.79 -10.78
N LYS A 39 -11.94 7.28 -11.81
CA LYS A 39 -11.74 6.79 -13.18
C LYS A 39 -10.36 7.21 -13.66
N LEU A 40 -9.58 6.24 -14.10
CA LEU A 40 -8.25 6.47 -14.65
C LEU A 40 -8.24 6.15 -16.14
N ASN A 41 -7.63 7.03 -16.90
CA ASN A 41 -7.35 6.82 -18.33
C ASN A 41 -5.91 6.31 -18.47
N PHE A 42 -5.71 5.02 -18.23
CA PHE A 42 -4.44 4.36 -18.57
C PHE A 42 -4.73 2.99 -19.19
N TYR A 43 -3.75 2.50 -19.94
CA TYR A 43 -3.80 1.18 -20.53
C TYR A 43 -3.82 0.12 -19.43
N LYS A 44 -4.83 -0.76 -19.47
CA LYS A 44 -4.89 -1.93 -18.57
C LYS A 44 -4.19 -3.11 -19.24
N SER A 45 -3.18 -3.62 -18.58
CA SER A 45 -2.51 -4.85 -19.03
C SER A 45 -3.52 -6.00 -19.09
N LYS A 46 -3.46 -6.78 -20.17
CA LYS A 46 -4.25 -8.01 -20.33
C LYS A 46 -3.65 -9.19 -19.54
N ILE A 47 -2.41 -9.05 -19.10
CA ILE A 47 -1.72 -10.11 -18.34
C ILE A 47 -2.21 -10.08 -16.89
N ARG A 48 -2.87 -11.15 -16.50
CA ARG A 48 -3.38 -11.31 -15.15
C ARG A 48 -2.29 -11.74 -14.18
N ILE A 49 -2.24 -11.07 -13.04
CA ILE A 49 -1.31 -11.37 -11.94
C ILE A 49 -2.02 -11.63 -10.60
N THR A 50 -3.36 -11.60 -10.57
CA THR A 50 -4.15 -11.87 -9.37
C THR A 50 -5.07 -13.07 -9.58
N PRO A 51 -5.39 -13.85 -8.52
CA PRO A 51 -6.39 -14.89 -8.60
C PRO A 51 -7.74 -14.38 -9.12
N LYS A 52 -8.51 -15.21 -9.85
CA LYS A 52 -9.84 -14.84 -10.33
C LYS A 52 -10.83 -14.74 -9.17
N ASP A 53 -10.78 -15.72 -8.28
CA ASP A 53 -11.75 -15.92 -7.20
C ASP A 53 -11.17 -15.50 -5.85
N LEU A 54 -10.66 -14.27 -5.79
CA LEU A 54 -10.12 -13.71 -4.56
C LEU A 54 -11.27 -13.13 -3.72
N TYR A 55 -11.60 -13.81 -2.62
CA TYR A 55 -12.60 -13.32 -1.67
C TYR A 55 -12.03 -12.20 -0.82
N LEU A 56 -12.49 -11.00 -1.08
CA LEU A 56 -12.05 -9.81 -0.37
C LEU A 56 -13.18 -9.21 0.47
N THR A 57 -12.85 -8.84 1.69
CA THR A 57 -13.69 -8.07 2.60
C THR A 57 -13.49 -6.58 2.34
N HIS A 58 -14.57 -5.80 2.45
CA HIS A 58 -14.46 -4.35 2.32
C HIS A 58 -13.69 -3.78 3.52
N PRO A 59 -12.77 -2.80 3.34
CA PRO A 59 -11.97 -2.27 4.45
C PRO A 59 -12.80 -1.65 5.58
N ARG A 60 -14.01 -1.15 5.30
CA ARG A 60 -14.97 -0.70 6.31
C ARG A 60 -15.40 -1.83 7.25
N ASP A 61 -15.63 -3.02 6.73
CA ASP A 61 -16.08 -4.16 7.53
C ASP A 61 -14.93 -4.66 8.41
N ILE A 62 -13.71 -4.65 7.90
CA ILE A 62 -12.49 -4.94 8.67
C ILE A 62 -12.32 -3.89 9.78
N ALA A 63 -12.47 -2.62 9.47
CA ALA A 63 -12.39 -1.52 10.42
C ALA A 63 -13.43 -1.68 11.54
N SER A 64 -14.67 -1.99 11.18
CA SER A 64 -15.76 -2.25 12.14
C SER A 64 -15.43 -3.43 13.06
N TYR A 65 -14.94 -4.54 12.53
CA TYR A 65 -14.58 -5.72 13.30
C TYR A 65 -13.48 -5.46 14.34
N PHE A 66 -12.47 -4.67 13.95
CA PHE A 66 -11.34 -4.34 14.85
C PHE A 66 -11.55 -3.04 15.65
N ASN A 67 -12.71 -2.38 15.56
CA ASN A 67 -12.97 -1.06 16.17
C ASN A 67 -11.89 -0.04 15.78
N ILE A 68 -11.74 0.22 14.48
CA ILE A 68 -10.86 1.24 13.90
C ILE A 68 -11.74 2.32 13.29
N ASP A 69 -11.42 3.58 13.52
CA ASP A 69 -12.16 4.70 12.93
C ASP A 69 -11.99 4.73 11.40
N TYR A 70 -13.10 4.86 10.68
CA TYR A 70 -13.12 4.77 9.21
C TYR A 70 -13.69 6.03 8.59
N HIS A 71 -12.85 6.80 7.91
CA HIS A 71 -13.24 8.07 7.29
C HIS A 71 -13.11 8.02 5.77
N ILE A 72 -14.21 8.29 5.07
CA ILE A 72 -14.18 8.47 3.61
C ILE A 72 -13.72 9.89 3.33
N VAL A 73 -12.51 10.01 2.76
CA VAL A 73 -11.85 11.31 2.52
C VAL A 73 -10.97 11.27 1.28
N LYS A 74 -10.79 12.41 0.63
CA LYS A 74 -9.72 12.58 -0.37
C LYS A 74 -8.38 12.64 0.34
N HIS A 75 -7.46 11.72 0.07
CA HIS A 75 -6.18 11.61 0.75
C HIS A 75 -5.39 12.93 0.81
N ASN A 76 -5.41 13.70 -0.28
CA ASN A 76 -4.69 14.98 -0.39
C ASN A 76 -5.62 16.18 -0.10
N SER A 77 -6.28 16.20 1.07
CA SER A 77 -7.21 17.26 1.45
C SER A 77 -6.88 17.82 2.83
N GLU A 78 -7.34 19.06 3.10
CA GLU A 78 -7.25 19.68 4.43
C GLU A 78 -7.97 18.82 5.49
N LYS A 79 -9.10 18.18 5.14
CA LYS A 79 -9.80 17.27 6.04
C LYS A 79 -8.90 16.12 6.50
N THR A 80 -8.13 15.52 5.59
CA THR A 80 -7.17 14.45 5.92
C THR A 80 -6.08 14.98 6.85
N LYS A 81 -5.51 16.14 6.54
CA LYS A 81 -4.50 16.79 7.39
C LYS A 81 -5.03 17.06 8.79
N ASN A 82 -6.25 17.61 8.90
CA ASN A 82 -6.86 17.89 10.19
C ASN A 82 -7.07 16.63 11.03
N LEU A 83 -7.55 15.54 10.41
CA LEU A 83 -7.69 14.24 11.08
C LEU A 83 -6.32 13.68 11.53
N ILE A 84 -5.27 13.81 10.73
CA ILE A 84 -3.91 13.39 11.13
C ILE A 84 -3.47 14.10 12.40
N THR A 85 -3.74 15.40 12.50
CA THR A 85 -3.42 16.21 13.68
C THR A 85 -4.33 15.86 14.88
N GLU A 86 -5.63 15.71 14.67
CA GLU A 86 -6.64 15.38 15.70
C GLU A 86 -6.33 14.03 16.36
N TYR A 87 -5.97 13.01 15.56
CA TYR A 87 -5.61 11.68 16.07
C TYR A 87 -4.15 11.58 16.56
N ASP A 88 -3.42 12.69 16.53
CA ASP A 88 -2.00 12.76 16.96
C ASP A 88 -1.15 11.66 16.33
N LEU A 89 -1.25 11.48 15.00
CA LEU A 89 -0.64 10.37 14.30
C LEU A 89 0.88 10.50 14.17
N ASP A 90 1.56 9.42 14.51
CA ASP A 90 3.02 9.34 14.37
C ASP A 90 3.41 8.86 12.98
N LEU A 91 2.77 7.80 12.47
CA LEU A 91 3.14 7.10 11.25
C LEU A 91 1.93 6.82 10.37
N GLY A 92 2.06 7.09 9.09
CA GLY A 92 1.15 6.63 8.07
C GLY A 92 1.64 5.33 7.43
N VAL A 93 0.71 4.42 7.07
CA VAL A 93 1.01 3.23 6.28
C VAL A 93 0.15 3.24 5.02
N LEU A 94 0.79 3.04 3.88
CA LEU A 94 0.13 3.09 2.57
C LEU A 94 -0.24 1.68 2.13
N LEU A 95 -1.50 1.31 2.34
CA LEU A 95 -2.07 0.03 1.91
C LEU A 95 -2.92 0.15 0.63
N GLY A 96 -3.18 1.37 0.17
CA GLY A 96 -3.88 1.67 -1.07
C GLY A 96 -4.16 3.15 -1.21
N ALA A 97 -3.42 3.82 -2.09
CA ALA A 97 -3.59 5.24 -2.35
C ALA A 97 -3.14 5.61 -3.76
N ARG A 98 -3.55 6.79 -4.18
CA ARG A 98 -2.92 7.55 -5.26
C ARG A 98 -1.67 8.22 -4.71
N ILE A 99 -0.92 8.88 -5.59
CA ILE A 99 0.23 9.68 -5.18
C ILE A 99 -0.19 10.62 -4.05
N LEU A 100 0.44 10.46 -2.90
CA LEU A 100 0.25 11.37 -1.78
C LEU A 100 1.07 12.63 -1.99
N LYS A 101 0.45 13.78 -1.67
CA LYS A 101 1.09 15.09 -1.73
C LYS A 101 1.62 15.50 -0.35
N PRO A 102 2.51 16.50 -0.27
CA PRO A 102 3.07 16.98 0.98
C PRO A 102 2.03 17.30 2.07
N ILE A 103 0.86 17.81 1.69
CA ILE A 103 -0.25 18.08 2.61
C ILE A 103 -0.72 16.85 3.39
N ALA A 104 -0.56 15.65 2.85
CA ALA A 104 -0.90 14.41 3.54
C ALA A 104 0.33 13.84 4.27
N PHE A 105 1.43 13.51 3.54
CA PHE A 105 2.51 12.75 4.15
C PHE A 105 3.39 13.55 5.12
N LYS A 106 3.50 14.87 4.97
CA LYS A 106 4.25 15.73 5.91
C LYS A 106 3.48 16.06 7.20
N SER A 107 2.20 15.68 7.28
CA SER A 107 1.39 15.95 8.48
C SER A 107 1.58 14.91 9.58
N PHE A 108 2.20 13.78 9.29
CA PHE A 108 2.61 12.79 10.28
C PHE A 108 3.91 13.20 10.96
N LYS A 109 4.10 12.84 12.23
CA LYS A 109 5.33 13.17 12.99
C LYS A 109 6.57 12.50 12.41
N ILE A 110 6.46 11.23 11.98
CA ILE A 110 7.56 10.45 11.39
C ILE A 110 7.50 10.52 9.86
N GLY A 111 6.31 10.34 9.29
CA GLY A 111 6.06 10.28 7.85
C GLY A 111 5.12 9.16 7.47
N VAL A 112 5.16 8.78 6.19
CA VAL A 112 4.34 7.68 5.66
C VAL A 112 5.24 6.64 5.03
N ILE A 113 5.06 5.37 5.38
CA ILE A 113 5.76 4.24 4.77
C ILE A 113 4.93 3.63 3.62
N ASN A 114 5.65 3.22 2.59
CA ASN A 114 5.12 2.43 1.48
C ASN A 114 5.92 1.14 1.35
N MET A 115 5.23 0.01 1.29
CA MET A 115 5.79 -1.25 0.85
C MET A 115 5.58 -1.32 -0.67
N HIS A 116 6.65 -1.08 -1.41
CA HIS A 116 6.63 -1.02 -2.86
C HIS A 116 6.94 -2.40 -3.46
N PRO A 117 6.07 -2.97 -4.34
CA PRO A 117 6.26 -4.29 -4.93
C PRO A 117 7.32 -4.28 -6.02
N GLY A 118 8.52 -3.86 -5.68
CA GLY A 118 9.67 -3.76 -6.58
C GLY A 118 10.96 -3.50 -5.84
N VAL A 119 12.06 -3.93 -6.40
CA VAL A 119 13.41 -3.64 -5.91
C VAL A 119 13.81 -2.26 -6.40
N LEU A 120 13.87 -1.29 -5.48
CA LEU A 120 14.29 0.08 -5.80
C LEU A 120 15.82 0.20 -5.81
N PRO A 121 16.39 1.06 -6.64
CA PRO A 121 15.76 2.04 -7.52
C PRO A 121 15.35 1.51 -8.91
N GLU A 122 15.65 0.27 -9.26
CA GLU A 122 15.50 -0.27 -10.63
C GLU A 122 14.03 -0.39 -11.04
N ASN A 123 13.15 -0.81 -10.13
CA ASN A 123 11.75 -1.10 -10.41
C ASN A 123 10.80 -0.07 -9.79
N ARG A 124 10.91 1.19 -10.20
CA ARG A 124 9.96 2.25 -9.82
C ARG A 124 8.67 2.20 -10.63
N GLY A 125 7.60 2.76 -10.07
CA GLY A 125 6.34 3.00 -10.78
C GLY A 125 5.34 1.85 -10.72
N LEU A 126 4.62 1.59 -11.80
CA LEU A 126 3.54 0.61 -11.87
C LEU A 126 3.94 -0.65 -12.64
N ASP A 127 3.17 -1.75 -12.48
CA ASP A 127 3.39 -3.04 -13.15
C ASP A 127 4.79 -3.65 -12.91
N ASN A 128 5.36 -3.39 -11.75
CA ASN A 128 6.74 -3.71 -11.38
C ASN A 128 7.15 -5.15 -11.64
N ILE A 129 6.29 -6.13 -11.28
CA ILE A 129 6.53 -7.55 -11.49
C ILE A 129 6.78 -7.85 -12.97
N LYS A 130 5.97 -7.28 -13.86
CA LYS A 130 6.06 -7.51 -15.30
C LYS A 130 7.32 -6.85 -15.89
N TRP A 131 7.58 -5.62 -15.47
CA TRP A 131 8.76 -4.88 -15.92
C TRP A 131 10.05 -5.53 -15.42
N ALA A 132 10.09 -6.00 -14.18
CA ALA A 132 11.24 -6.70 -13.63
C ALA A 132 11.56 -7.99 -14.42
N ILE A 133 10.54 -8.74 -14.88
CA ILE A 133 10.75 -9.91 -15.73
C ILE A 133 11.31 -9.51 -17.10
N ILE A 134 10.68 -8.52 -17.76
CA ILE A 134 11.13 -8.07 -19.10
C ILE A 134 12.57 -7.56 -19.05
N GLN A 135 12.92 -6.82 -18.00
CA GLN A 135 14.23 -6.20 -17.83
C GLN A 135 15.25 -7.11 -17.12
N LYS A 136 14.83 -8.31 -16.74
CA LYS A 136 15.65 -9.29 -15.97
C LYS A 136 16.17 -8.74 -14.64
N HIS A 137 15.38 -7.89 -14.00
CA HIS A 137 15.66 -7.37 -12.66
C HIS A 137 15.21 -8.37 -11.58
N LYS A 138 15.77 -8.23 -10.39
CA LYS A 138 15.31 -8.98 -9.20
C LYS A 138 13.87 -8.63 -8.86
N GLN A 139 13.16 -9.61 -8.33
CA GLN A 139 11.81 -9.43 -7.77
C GLN A 139 11.92 -9.30 -6.25
N GLY A 140 11.10 -8.46 -5.67
CA GLY A 140 11.11 -8.24 -4.22
C GLY A 140 10.24 -7.06 -3.80
N VAL A 141 10.39 -6.67 -2.55
CA VAL A 141 9.68 -5.53 -1.96
C VAL A 141 10.71 -4.57 -1.36
N THR A 142 10.48 -3.28 -1.56
CA THR A 142 11.23 -2.22 -0.87
C THR A 142 10.28 -1.41 0.00
N THR A 143 10.52 -1.40 1.30
CA THR A 143 9.82 -0.54 2.25
C THR A 143 10.60 0.78 2.39
N HIS A 144 9.93 1.90 2.17
CA HIS A 144 10.56 3.20 2.23
C HIS A 144 9.63 4.27 2.82
N LEU A 145 10.17 5.32 3.41
CA LEU A 145 9.41 6.55 3.67
C LEU A 145 9.14 7.24 2.34
N ILE A 146 7.92 7.69 2.13
CA ILE A 146 7.59 8.45 0.92
C ILE A 146 8.07 9.90 1.02
N ASP A 147 8.40 10.46 -0.12
CA ASP A 147 8.72 11.87 -0.27
C ASP A 147 7.94 12.50 -1.44
N SER A 148 8.38 13.64 -1.94
CA SER A 148 7.76 14.33 -3.07
C SER A 148 8.03 13.68 -4.42
N LYS A 149 8.99 12.76 -4.50
CA LYS A 149 9.34 12.03 -5.72
C LYS A 149 8.81 10.60 -5.65
N ILE A 150 8.30 10.08 -6.74
CA ILE A 150 7.73 8.73 -6.79
C ILE A 150 8.83 7.69 -6.54
N ASP A 151 8.63 6.86 -5.50
CA ASP A 151 9.48 5.73 -5.13
C ASP A 151 10.98 6.10 -5.00
N GLN A 152 11.26 7.28 -4.41
CA GLN A 152 12.63 7.79 -4.20
C GLN A 152 12.91 8.19 -2.75
N GLY A 153 11.98 7.97 -1.85
CA GLY A 153 12.15 8.30 -0.44
C GLY A 153 13.15 7.38 0.27
N CYS A 154 13.41 7.67 1.54
CA CYS A 154 14.40 6.96 2.34
C CYS A 154 14.04 5.47 2.47
N GLU A 155 14.91 4.60 1.96
CA GLU A 155 14.77 3.14 2.09
C GLU A 155 14.93 2.73 3.56
N ILE A 156 14.01 1.90 4.04
CA ILE A 156 14.01 1.34 5.41
C ILE A 156 14.43 -0.12 5.36
N PHE A 157 13.86 -0.87 4.42
CA PHE A 157 14.06 -2.30 4.29
C PHE A 157 13.85 -2.75 2.85
N LYS A 158 14.61 -3.76 2.44
CA LYS A 158 14.50 -4.36 1.11
C LYS A 158 14.67 -5.86 1.21
N GLU A 159 13.77 -6.60 0.56
CA GLU A 159 13.86 -8.04 0.51
C GLU A 159 13.57 -8.57 -0.90
N ASN A 160 14.41 -9.50 -1.35
CA ASN A 160 14.21 -10.18 -2.64
C ASN A 160 13.44 -11.48 -2.40
N ILE A 161 12.56 -11.83 -3.34
CA ILE A 161 11.91 -13.14 -3.37
C ILE A 161 12.69 -14.09 -4.29
N ASN A 162 12.62 -15.38 -3.99
CA ASN A 162 13.12 -16.41 -4.89
C ASN A 162 12.17 -16.58 -6.08
N ILE A 163 12.76 -16.77 -7.27
CA ILE A 163 12.03 -17.14 -8.50
C ILE A 163 12.42 -18.57 -8.86
N TYR A 164 11.43 -19.40 -9.06
CA TYR A 164 11.62 -20.79 -9.45
C TYR A 164 11.32 -20.98 -10.95
N LYS A 165 11.85 -22.05 -11.53
CA LYS A 165 11.78 -22.31 -12.98
C LYS A 165 10.33 -22.49 -13.48
N ASP A 166 9.46 -22.99 -12.64
CA ASP A 166 8.05 -23.29 -12.91
C ASP A 166 7.07 -22.20 -12.42
N ASP A 167 7.60 -21.08 -11.91
CA ASP A 167 6.77 -19.99 -11.45
C ASP A 167 5.94 -19.35 -12.57
N THR A 168 4.68 -19.15 -12.26
CA THR A 168 3.82 -18.24 -13.01
C THR A 168 3.91 -16.81 -12.45
N LEU A 169 3.43 -15.83 -13.21
CA LEU A 169 3.30 -14.45 -12.71
C LEU A 169 2.39 -14.35 -11.47
N LEU A 170 1.46 -15.27 -11.34
CA LEU A 170 0.58 -15.35 -10.18
C LEU A 170 1.34 -15.78 -8.93
N ASP A 171 2.22 -16.78 -9.04
CA ASP A 171 3.04 -17.24 -7.93
C ASP A 171 3.98 -16.14 -7.43
N ILE A 172 4.61 -15.44 -8.36
CA ILE A 172 5.47 -14.29 -8.04
C ILE A 172 4.67 -13.21 -7.32
N ASN A 173 3.48 -12.86 -7.82
CA ASN A 173 2.64 -11.84 -7.19
C ASN A 173 2.17 -12.24 -5.79
N ILE A 174 1.81 -13.51 -5.58
CA ILE A 174 1.41 -14.02 -4.25
C ILE A 174 2.58 -13.87 -3.26
N ARG A 175 3.82 -14.24 -3.67
CA ARG A 175 4.99 -14.08 -2.80
C ARG A 175 5.28 -12.60 -2.47
N ILE A 176 5.14 -11.72 -3.44
CA ILE A 176 5.31 -10.28 -3.23
C ILE A 176 4.24 -9.75 -2.27
N GLN A 177 2.98 -10.12 -2.48
CA GLN A 177 1.89 -9.69 -1.59
C GLN A 177 2.04 -10.21 -0.16
N ASN A 178 2.60 -11.40 0.03
CA ASN A 178 2.88 -11.95 1.36
C ASN A 178 4.05 -11.24 2.05
N LEU A 179 4.93 -10.60 1.29
CA LEU A 179 6.07 -9.85 1.81
C LEU A 179 5.72 -8.38 2.10
N GLU A 180 4.72 -7.81 1.41
CA GLU A 180 4.18 -6.47 1.64
C GLU A 180 3.37 -6.37 2.95
#